data_1e45b5c5f7e3b30084dda9f48e113845
#
_entry.id   1e45b5c5f7e3b30084dda9f48e113845
#
_cell.length_a   1.000
_cell.length_b   1.000
_cell.length_c   1.000
_cell.angle_alpha   90.00
_cell.angle_beta   90.00
_cell.angle_gamma   90.00
#
_symmetry.space_group_name_H-M   'P 1'
#
loop_
_entity.id
_entity.type
_entity.pdbx_description
1 polymer ?
#
loop_
_entity_poly.entity_id
_entity_poly.type
_entity_poly.pdbx_seq_one_letter_code
_entity_poly.pdbx_strand_id
1 'polypeptide(L)'
;MRRRTIVLGCGFGVLFVAYLMIGLLVIHTGAPDELIFAPQANPSGQALEVYAEIVSVDAVRDAIDLRLDFATGRDRLGLRFTGPSDRDMVIEVGDGDSEQQIAWHAGQWMTSHPLSVDIRRGNVQDYPFDRYTATLTMAAYASAEVANGMMVPLRTTVWKRLPAWDITISATQPPSDPATITLTFGVRRADLHILFATTIYCAMAVMAIIALSVGSLLYLGVRRMDTTMAAVLAAMVFTLPGLRGLMPGNPPLGVHGDSLVFFWAEISVVIGLALTVATWAIGRGDR
;
A
#
# COMPACT_ATOMS: atom_id res chain seq x y z
N MET A 1 -44.46 -15.55 5.64
CA MET A 1 -43.54 -14.39 5.80
C MET A 1 -42.44 -14.64 6.86
N ARG A 2 -42.77 -15.03 8.05
CA ARG A 2 -41.81 -15.22 9.19
C ARG A 2 -40.59 -16.12 8.89
N ARG A 3 -40.74 -17.26 8.16
CA ARG A 3 -39.62 -18.14 7.83
C ARG A 3 -38.59 -17.51 6.86
N ARG A 4 -39.05 -16.72 5.87
CA ARG A 4 -38.13 -16.06 4.91
C ARG A 4 -37.31 -14.96 5.58
N THR A 5 -37.89 -14.23 6.52
CA THR A 5 -37.18 -13.17 7.29
C THR A 5 -36.13 -13.76 8.22
N ILE A 6 -36.39 -14.93 8.82
CA ILE A 6 -35.42 -15.65 9.68
C ILE A 6 -34.25 -16.17 8.84
N VAL A 7 -34.50 -16.76 7.67
CA VAL A 7 -33.44 -17.27 6.77
C VAL A 7 -32.54 -16.13 6.26
N LEU A 8 -33.12 -14.98 5.88
CA LEU A 8 -32.37 -13.80 5.48
C LEU A 8 -31.53 -13.24 6.66
N GLY A 9 -32.10 -13.14 7.85
CA GLY A 9 -31.38 -12.67 9.04
C GLY A 9 -30.22 -13.60 9.43
N CYS A 10 -30.42 -14.93 9.36
CA CYS A 10 -29.35 -15.91 9.59
C CYS A 10 -28.26 -15.80 8.53
N GLY A 11 -28.61 -15.59 7.25
CA GLY A 11 -27.63 -15.42 6.17
C GLY A 11 -26.73 -14.19 6.37
N PHE A 12 -27.33 -13.05 6.75
CA PHE A 12 -26.58 -11.85 7.09
C PHE A 12 -25.68 -12.03 8.32
N GLY A 13 -26.18 -12.74 9.35
CA GLY A 13 -25.41 -13.04 10.54
C GLY A 13 -24.17 -13.89 10.24
N VAL A 14 -24.31 -14.91 9.40
CA VAL A 14 -23.20 -15.79 8.98
C VAL A 14 -22.16 -15.00 8.18
N LEU A 15 -22.58 -14.17 7.22
CA LEU A 15 -21.68 -13.33 6.43
C LEU A 15 -20.93 -12.34 7.31
N PHE A 16 -21.61 -11.72 8.28
CA PHE A 16 -20.99 -10.80 9.23
C PHE A 16 -19.94 -11.48 10.12
N VAL A 17 -20.27 -12.66 10.65
CA VAL A 17 -19.33 -13.46 11.45
C VAL A 17 -18.13 -13.91 10.61
N ALA A 18 -18.35 -14.36 9.37
CA ALA A 18 -17.27 -14.73 8.45
C ALA A 18 -16.35 -13.52 8.16
N TYR A 19 -16.91 -12.35 7.91
CA TYR A 19 -16.14 -11.10 7.72
C TYR A 19 -15.31 -10.75 8.96
N LEU A 20 -15.89 -10.82 10.17
CA LEU A 20 -15.15 -10.60 11.41
C LEU A 20 -14.02 -11.61 11.61
N MET A 21 -14.27 -12.88 11.31
CA MET A 21 -13.25 -13.94 11.42
C MET A 21 -12.09 -13.71 10.45
N ILE A 22 -12.38 -13.31 9.20
CA ILE A 22 -11.36 -12.97 8.21
C ILE A 22 -10.57 -11.74 8.69
N GLY A 23 -11.24 -10.70 9.18
CA GLY A 23 -10.58 -9.51 9.73
C GLY A 23 -9.65 -9.82 10.91
N LEU A 24 -10.11 -10.64 11.86
CA LEU A 24 -9.30 -11.09 12.99
C LEU A 24 -8.09 -11.93 12.54
N LEU A 25 -8.28 -12.81 11.55
CA LEU A 25 -7.17 -13.61 11.00
C LEU A 25 -6.11 -12.70 10.37
N VAL A 26 -6.51 -11.71 9.58
CA VAL A 26 -5.60 -10.76 8.92
C VAL A 26 -4.88 -9.88 9.93
N ILE A 27 -5.54 -9.42 11.00
CA ILE A 27 -4.91 -8.63 12.07
C ILE A 27 -3.83 -9.44 12.80
N HIS A 28 -4.02 -10.75 12.98
CA HIS A 28 -3.05 -11.61 13.68
C HIS A 28 -1.78 -11.88 12.86
N THR A 29 -1.80 -11.67 11.54
CA THR A 29 -0.66 -11.94 10.65
C THR A 29 0.21 -10.72 10.39
N GLY A 30 -0.19 -9.52 10.81
CA GLY A 30 0.54 -8.25 10.58
C GLY A 30 1.51 -7.91 11.71
N ALA A 31 2.80 -8.15 11.55
CA ALA A 31 3.82 -7.64 12.46
C ALA A 31 4.18 -6.18 12.10
N PRO A 32 4.15 -5.22 13.06
CA PRO A 32 4.38 -3.79 12.77
C PRO A 32 5.84 -3.45 12.44
N ASP A 33 6.80 -4.16 13.03
CA ASP A 33 8.24 -3.97 12.81
C ASP A 33 8.85 -5.28 12.36
N GLU A 34 9.12 -5.42 11.07
CA GLU A 34 9.62 -6.67 10.52
C GLU A 34 11.00 -6.47 9.93
N LEU A 35 11.94 -7.31 10.40
CA LEU A 35 13.22 -7.53 9.72
C LEU A 35 12.94 -8.31 8.44
N ILE A 36 12.99 -7.63 7.30
CA ILE A 36 12.65 -8.27 6.00
C ILE A 36 13.85 -8.96 5.39
N PHE A 37 15.05 -8.44 5.65
CA PHE A 37 16.28 -8.98 5.11
C PHE A 37 17.44 -8.79 6.09
N ALA A 38 18.16 -9.88 6.37
CA ALA A 38 19.41 -9.87 7.10
C ALA A 38 20.49 -10.59 6.29
N PRO A 39 21.70 -10.02 6.16
CA PRO A 39 22.77 -10.64 5.43
C PRO A 39 23.22 -11.92 6.12
N GLN A 40 23.67 -12.91 5.33
CA GLN A 40 24.34 -14.07 5.87
C GLN A 40 25.62 -13.67 6.60
N ALA A 41 25.90 -14.33 7.72
CA ALA A 41 27.07 -14.03 8.56
C ALA A 41 28.36 -14.31 7.74
N ASN A 42 29.09 -13.24 7.39
CA ASN A 42 30.43 -13.36 6.84
C ASN A 42 31.43 -13.00 7.96
N PRO A 43 32.36 -13.87 8.34
CA PRO A 43 33.22 -13.68 9.51
C PRO A 43 34.36 -12.65 9.34
N SER A 44 34.58 -12.11 8.15
CA SER A 44 35.65 -11.11 7.93
C SER A 44 35.23 -9.73 8.40
N GLY A 45 35.77 -9.29 9.51
CA GLY A 45 35.39 -8.17 10.35
C GLY A 45 35.60 -6.74 9.82
N GLN A 46 35.53 -6.47 8.53
CA GLN A 46 35.72 -5.12 7.96
C GLN A 46 34.66 -4.76 6.89
N ALA A 47 33.43 -5.22 7.07
CA ALA A 47 32.34 -4.85 6.17
C ALA A 47 31.68 -3.54 6.59
N LEU A 48 31.30 -2.72 5.63
CA LEU A 48 30.39 -1.59 5.86
C LEU A 48 28.97 -2.13 6.10
N GLU A 49 28.43 -1.89 7.27
CA GLU A 49 27.04 -2.24 7.59
C GLU A 49 26.10 -1.13 7.16
N VAL A 50 25.13 -1.45 6.31
CA VAL A 50 24.09 -0.55 5.83
C VAL A 50 22.74 -0.99 6.40
N TYR A 51 22.07 -0.08 7.07
CA TYR A 51 20.73 -0.30 7.62
C TYR A 51 19.74 0.53 6.80
N ALA A 52 18.94 -0.13 5.98
CA ALA A 52 17.94 0.51 5.17
C ALA A 52 16.58 0.39 5.86
N GLU A 53 15.98 1.51 6.24
CA GLU A 53 14.62 1.58 6.75
C GLU A 53 13.70 2.08 5.64
N ILE A 54 12.64 1.32 5.33
CA ILE A 54 11.61 1.74 4.37
C ILE A 54 10.67 2.68 5.10
N VAL A 55 10.70 3.96 4.72
CA VAL A 55 9.95 5.06 5.37
C VAL A 55 8.56 5.22 4.77
N SER A 56 8.47 5.20 3.44
CA SER A 56 7.20 5.33 2.73
C SER A 56 7.21 4.61 1.39
N VAL A 57 6.01 4.28 0.90
CA VAL A 57 5.75 3.83 -0.47
C VAL A 57 4.69 4.75 -1.04
N ASP A 58 5.03 5.50 -2.07
CA ASP A 58 4.13 6.40 -2.79
C ASP A 58 3.88 5.84 -4.19
N ALA A 59 2.75 5.16 -4.33
CA ALA A 59 2.33 4.55 -5.60
C ALA A 59 1.92 5.58 -6.67
N VAL A 60 1.67 6.84 -6.29
CA VAL A 60 1.29 7.91 -7.22
C VAL A 60 2.51 8.60 -7.79
N ARG A 61 3.57 8.75 -6.98
CA ARG A 61 4.86 9.31 -7.41
C ARG A 61 5.82 8.24 -7.96
N ASP A 62 5.40 6.97 -7.96
CA ASP A 62 6.22 5.81 -8.33
C ASP A 62 7.54 5.75 -7.55
N ALA A 63 7.49 5.99 -6.23
CA ALA A 63 8.69 6.07 -5.40
C ALA A 63 8.58 5.27 -4.09
N ILE A 64 9.71 4.70 -3.67
CA ILE A 64 9.93 4.11 -2.34
C ILE A 64 10.97 4.97 -1.63
N ASP A 65 10.57 5.62 -0.54
CA ASP A 65 11.48 6.40 0.26
C ASP A 65 12.16 5.52 1.31
N LEU A 66 13.47 5.53 1.30
CA LEU A 66 14.35 4.81 2.22
C LEU A 66 15.13 5.79 3.09
N ARG A 67 15.50 5.34 4.27
CA ARG A 67 16.54 5.97 5.08
C ARG A 67 17.68 4.99 5.25
N LEU A 68 18.87 5.40 4.83
CA LEU A 68 20.09 4.62 4.97
C LEU A 68 20.89 5.12 6.17
N ASP A 69 21.17 4.22 7.09
CA ASP A 69 22.08 4.42 8.22
C ASP A 69 23.32 3.54 8.01
N PHE A 70 24.48 4.03 8.39
CA PHE A 70 25.77 3.38 8.13
C PHE A 70 26.54 3.11 9.42
N ALA A 71 27.25 1.96 9.47
CA ALA A 71 28.11 1.62 10.60
C ALA A 71 29.34 0.86 10.13
N THR A 72 30.51 1.18 10.70
CA THR A 72 31.79 0.54 10.39
C THR A 72 32.23 -0.50 11.42
N GLY A 73 31.43 -0.79 12.44
CA GLY A 73 31.80 -1.77 13.45
C GLY A 73 30.70 -2.07 14.44
N ARG A 74 30.89 -3.15 15.21
CA ARG A 74 30.08 -3.47 16.37
C ARG A 74 30.84 -3.08 17.63
N ASP A 75 30.15 -2.48 18.59
CA ASP A 75 30.72 -2.36 19.92
C ASP A 75 30.88 -3.75 20.58
N ARG A 76 31.58 -3.81 21.73
CA ARG A 76 31.80 -5.06 22.48
C ARG A 76 30.49 -5.72 22.97
N LEU A 77 29.38 -5.00 22.89
CA LEU A 77 28.03 -5.44 23.29
C LEU A 77 27.18 -5.88 22.09
N GLY A 78 27.73 -5.82 20.84
CA GLY A 78 26.98 -6.15 19.62
C GLY A 78 25.93 -5.10 19.24
N LEU A 79 25.94 -3.93 19.88
CA LEU A 79 25.05 -2.82 19.56
C LEU A 79 25.58 -2.08 18.32
N ARG A 80 24.66 -1.54 17.54
CA ARG A 80 24.94 -0.75 16.33
C ARG A 80 25.69 0.52 16.72
N PHE A 81 26.85 0.73 16.14
CA PHE A 81 27.62 1.93 16.38
C PHE A 81 27.70 2.77 15.12
N THR A 82 26.87 3.82 15.07
CA THR A 82 27.05 4.93 14.13
C THR A 82 28.22 5.76 14.65
N GLY A 83 29.41 5.59 14.08
CA GLY A 83 30.63 6.24 14.51
C GLY A 83 31.25 7.03 13.36
N PRO A 84 32.39 7.70 13.64
CA PRO A 84 33.17 8.28 12.56
C PRO A 84 33.75 7.16 11.68
N SER A 85 33.87 7.44 10.37
CA SER A 85 34.54 6.54 9.45
C SER A 85 36.01 6.33 9.85
N ASP A 86 36.49 5.11 9.81
CA ASP A 86 37.90 4.79 10.12
C ASP A 86 38.84 5.10 8.96
N ARG A 87 38.29 5.34 7.76
CA ARG A 87 39.00 5.63 6.50
C ARG A 87 38.13 6.44 5.58
N ASP A 88 38.72 6.95 4.49
CA ASP A 88 37.97 7.54 3.40
C ASP A 88 37.14 6.46 2.72
N MET A 89 35.84 6.67 2.59
CA MET A 89 34.90 5.72 1.98
C MET A 89 33.92 6.43 1.09
N VAL A 90 33.52 5.74 0.02
CA VAL A 90 32.46 6.16 -0.89
C VAL A 90 31.52 4.99 -1.06
N ILE A 91 30.23 5.25 -0.96
CA ILE A 91 29.17 4.33 -1.38
C ILE A 91 28.44 4.93 -2.57
N GLU A 92 28.34 4.17 -3.61
CA GLU A 92 27.48 4.44 -4.77
C GLU A 92 26.16 3.75 -4.55
N VAL A 93 25.08 4.52 -4.73
CA VAL A 93 23.73 4.03 -4.55
C VAL A 93 22.93 4.42 -5.78
N GLY A 94 22.33 3.44 -6.46
CA GLY A 94 21.58 3.72 -7.67
C GLY A 94 20.42 2.76 -7.86
N ASP A 95 19.41 3.22 -8.58
CA ASP A 95 18.28 2.40 -9.05
C ASP A 95 18.41 1.98 -10.51
N GLY A 96 19.56 2.30 -11.13
CA GLY A 96 19.94 2.02 -12.51
C GLY A 96 19.61 3.14 -13.49
N ASP A 97 18.83 4.15 -13.10
CA ASP A 97 18.57 5.36 -13.90
C ASP A 97 19.22 6.59 -13.24
N SER A 98 19.32 6.60 -11.93
CA SER A 98 20.02 7.60 -11.14
C SER A 98 21.09 6.94 -10.27
N GLU A 99 22.29 7.53 -10.22
CA GLU A 99 23.39 7.14 -9.34
C GLU A 99 23.74 8.31 -8.42
N GLN A 100 23.82 8.02 -7.14
CA GLN A 100 24.20 8.97 -6.11
C GLN A 100 25.42 8.45 -5.36
N GLN A 101 26.43 9.32 -5.18
CA GLN A 101 27.60 9.01 -4.39
C GLN A 101 27.50 9.68 -3.03
N ILE A 102 27.75 8.92 -1.98
CA ILE A 102 27.84 9.40 -0.60
C ILE A 102 29.29 9.13 -0.15
N ALA A 103 30.03 10.17 0.19
CA ALA A 103 31.43 10.07 0.57
C ALA A 103 31.64 10.50 2.01
N TRP A 104 32.54 9.85 2.72
CA TRP A 104 33.01 10.21 4.06
C TRP A 104 34.53 10.20 4.11
N HIS A 105 35.09 11.19 4.72
CA HIS A 105 36.51 11.24 5.06
C HIS A 105 36.79 10.51 6.39
N ALA A 106 37.99 10.05 6.55
CA ALA A 106 38.45 9.47 7.82
C ALA A 106 38.18 10.40 8.99
N GLY A 107 37.54 9.92 10.04
CA GLY A 107 37.13 10.72 11.20
C GLY A 107 35.80 11.45 11.03
N GLN A 108 35.17 11.43 9.86
CA GLN A 108 33.87 12.05 9.63
C GLN A 108 32.73 11.11 10.12
N TRP A 109 31.74 11.69 10.81
CA TRP A 109 30.55 10.95 11.24
C TRP A 109 29.69 10.52 10.05
N MET A 110 29.30 9.28 10.04
CA MET A 110 28.36 8.72 9.06
C MET A 110 26.94 9.09 9.46
N THR A 111 26.38 10.07 8.80
CA THR A 111 24.99 10.52 9.05
C THR A 111 24.00 9.73 8.23
N SER A 112 22.77 9.64 8.73
CA SER A 112 21.65 9.05 7.97
C SER A 112 21.44 9.80 6.65
N HIS A 113 21.18 9.05 5.59
CA HIS A 113 20.95 9.59 4.25
C HIS A 113 19.56 9.18 3.75
N PRO A 114 18.68 10.14 3.41
CA PRO A 114 17.42 9.84 2.75
C PRO A 114 17.67 9.50 1.30
N LEU A 115 16.99 8.47 0.80
CA LEU A 115 17.07 8.00 -0.56
C LEU A 115 15.68 7.71 -1.09
N SER A 116 15.35 8.16 -2.29
CA SER A 116 14.15 7.77 -3.01
C SER A 116 14.53 6.84 -4.15
N VAL A 117 13.87 5.70 -4.25
CA VAL A 117 14.10 4.66 -5.27
C VAL A 117 12.87 4.59 -6.17
N ASP A 118 13.08 4.69 -7.47
CA ASP A 118 12.01 4.67 -8.44
C ASP A 118 11.39 3.27 -8.59
N ILE A 119 10.06 3.22 -8.65
CA ILE A 119 9.30 2.02 -8.93
C ILE A 119 9.34 1.76 -10.43
N ARG A 120 9.98 0.66 -10.84
CA ARG A 120 10.17 0.32 -12.25
C ARG A 120 8.99 -0.38 -12.89
N ARG A 121 8.21 -1.09 -12.09
CA ARG A 121 7.04 -1.86 -12.54
C ARG A 121 5.93 -1.74 -11.51
N GLY A 122 4.73 -1.55 -12.01
CA GLY A 122 3.51 -1.45 -11.24
C GLY A 122 2.56 -0.45 -11.88
N ASN A 123 1.30 -0.49 -11.45
CA ASN A 123 0.30 0.46 -11.92
C ASN A 123 -0.69 0.71 -10.79
N VAL A 124 -0.79 1.96 -10.36
CA VAL A 124 -1.75 2.39 -9.34
C VAL A 124 -3.21 2.20 -9.78
N GLN A 125 -3.45 2.09 -11.09
CA GLN A 125 -4.80 1.83 -11.62
C GLN A 125 -5.35 0.46 -11.22
N ASP A 126 -4.46 -0.50 -10.87
CA ASP A 126 -4.87 -1.85 -10.44
C ASP A 126 -5.30 -1.89 -8.95
N TYR A 127 -5.40 -0.73 -8.30
CA TYR A 127 -5.87 -0.61 -6.93
C TYR A 127 -7.20 -1.36 -6.70
N PRO A 128 -7.35 -2.15 -5.59
CA PRO A 128 -6.44 -2.35 -4.47
C PRO A 128 -5.49 -3.55 -4.63
N PHE A 129 -5.39 -4.15 -5.81
CA PHE A 129 -4.56 -5.32 -6.11
C PHE A 129 -3.22 -4.96 -6.76
N ASP A 130 -2.85 -3.68 -6.70
CA ASP A 130 -1.64 -3.11 -7.26
C ASP A 130 -0.38 -3.76 -6.67
N ARG A 131 0.60 -4.04 -7.55
CA ARG A 131 1.89 -4.63 -7.19
C ARG A 131 2.99 -3.85 -7.85
N TYR A 132 4.08 -3.64 -7.12
CA TYR A 132 5.18 -2.81 -7.56
C TYR A 132 6.51 -3.54 -7.42
N THR A 133 7.48 -3.16 -8.25
CA THR A 133 8.84 -3.67 -8.16
C THR A 133 9.82 -2.51 -8.30
N ALA A 134 10.76 -2.41 -7.36
CA ALA A 134 11.87 -1.46 -7.40
C ALA A 134 13.18 -2.20 -7.21
N THR A 135 14.28 -1.63 -7.69
CA THR A 135 15.62 -2.21 -7.57
C THR A 135 16.58 -1.14 -7.06
N LEU A 136 17.39 -1.50 -6.09
CA LEU A 136 18.42 -0.66 -5.51
C LEU A 136 19.75 -1.40 -5.57
N THR A 137 20.75 -0.80 -6.23
CA THR A 137 22.11 -1.31 -6.25
C THR A 137 23.00 -0.42 -5.41
N MET A 138 23.83 -1.01 -4.58
CA MET A 138 24.79 -0.31 -3.74
C MET A 138 26.17 -0.92 -3.93
N ALA A 139 27.20 -0.08 -4.05
CA ALA A 139 28.60 -0.51 -4.14
C ALA A 139 29.47 0.36 -3.23
N ALA A 140 30.40 -0.22 -2.46
CA ALA A 140 31.24 0.50 -1.52
C ALA A 140 32.74 0.39 -1.83
N TYR A 141 33.45 1.49 -1.70
CA TYR A 141 34.88 1.61 -2.00
C TYR A 141 35.62 2.36 -0.88
N ALA A 142 36.82 1.94 -0.57
CA ALA A 142 37.72 2.61 0.38
C ALA A 142 38.66 3.58 -0.36
N SER A 143 38.14 4.67 -0.90
CA SER A 143 38.86 5.83 -1.43
C SER A 143 37.89 6.82 -2.04
N ALA A 144 38.26 8.11 -2.09
CA ALA A 144 37.51 9.12 -2.82
C ALA A 144 37.62 8.96 -4.35
N GLU A 145 38.58 8.19 -4.86
CA GLU A 145 38.72 7.87 -6.28
C GLU A 145 38.12 6.48 -6.58
N VAL A 146 36.84 6.46 -6.95
CA VAL A 146 36.03 5.25 -7.22
C VAL A 146 36.71 4.32 -8.24
N ALA A 147 37.41 4.85 -9.24
CA ALA A 147 38.05 4.05 -10.30
C ALA A 147 39.24 3.20 -9.82
N ASN A 148 39.87 3.53 -8.68
CA ASN A 148 41.02 2.84 -8.11
C ASN A 148 40.82 2.42 -6.65
N GLY A 149 39.62 2.59 -6.11
CA GLY A 149 39.30 2.28 -4.72
C GLY A 149 39.30 0.78 -4.43
N MET A 150 39.82 0.42 -3.23
CA MET A 150 39.71 -0.94 -2.75
C MET A 150 38.25 -1.24 -2.39
N MET A 151 37.69 -2.32 -2.94
CA MET A 151 36.33 -2.77 -2.66
C MET A 151 36.12 -3.05 -1.16
N VAL A 152 35.04 -2.50 -0.59
CA VAL A 152 34.66 -2.72 0.81
C VAL A 152 33.43 -3.63 0.85
N PRO A 153 33.50 -4.79 1.50
CA PRO A 153 32.34 -5.69 1.58
C PRO A 153 31.14 -4.99 2.22
N LEU A 154 29.97 -5.15 1.62
CA LEU A 154 28.70 -4.61 2.11
C LEU A 154 27.90 -5.66 2.87
N ARG A 155 27.26 -5.22 3.97
CA ARG A 155 26.26 -6.00 4.69
C ARG A 155 25.03 -5.13 4.87
N THR A 156 23.93 -5.48 4.22
CA THR A 156 22.72 -4.68 4.25
C THR A 156 21.64 -5.39 5.06
N THR A 157 21.05 -4.66 6.01
CA THR A 157 19.89 -5.09 6.78
C THR A 157 18.73 -4.18 6.44
N VAL A 158 17.57 -4.73 6.11
CA VAL A 158 16.39 -3.94 5.72
C VAL A 158 15.26 -4.14 6.71
N TRP A 159 14.67 -3.02 7.13
CA TRP A 159 13.55 -2.95 8.06
C TRP A 159 12.36 -2.23 7.43
N LYS A 160 11.15 -2.66 7.77
CA LYS A 160 9.92 -1.92 7.44
C LYS A 160 9.13 -1.59 8.69
N ARG A 161 8.48 -0.41 8.66
CA ARG A 161 7.49 0.04 9.65
C ARG A 161 6.19 0.48 8.97
N LEU A 162 5.80 -0.21 7.91
CA LEU A 162 4.69 0.17 7.05
C LEU A 162 3.58 -0.90 7.11
N PRO A 163 2.62 -0.79 8.03
CA PRO A 163 1.54 -1.78 8.16
C PRO A 163 0.60 -1.81 6.95
N ALA A 164 0.62 -0.74 6.13
CA ALA A 164 -0.18 -0.62 4.91
C ALA A 164 0.33 -1.48 3.74
N TRP A 165 1.60 -1.91 3.81
CA TRP A 165 2.29 -2.55 2.71
C TRP A 165 2.94 -3.87 3.15
N ASP A 166 2.82 -4.86 2.30
CA ASP A 166 3.57 -6.11 2.39
C ASP A 166 4.73 -6.04 1.41
N ILE A 167 5.95 -6.13 1.94
CA ILE A 167 7.17 -5.92 1.18
C ILE A 167 8.03 -7.17 1.29
N THR A 168 8.43 -7.72 0.15
CA THR A 168 9.37 -8.81 0.03
C THR A 168 10.66 -8.32 -0.57
N ILE A 169 11.81 -8.81 -0.08
CA ILE A 169 13.12 -8.42 -0.60
C ILE A 169 13.87 -9.66 -1.04
N SER A 170 14.42 -9.59 -2.24
CA SER A 170 15.44 -10.49 -2.72
C SER A 170 16.74 -9.72 -2.91
N ALA A 171 17.83 -10.26 -2.37
CA ALA A 171 19.16 -9.68 -2.51
C ALA A 171 20.02 -10.57 -3.41
N THR A 172 20.74 -9.95 -4.31
CA THR A 172 21.74 -10.59 -5.14
C THR A 172 23.09 -9.95 -4.86
N GLN A 173 24.03 -10.74 -4.36
CA GLN A 173 25.40 -10.32 -4.12
C GLN A 173 26.32 -11.35 -4.78
N PRO A 174 27.05 -10.97 -5.86
CA PRO A 174 27.95 -11.90 -6.54
C PRO A 174 29.06 -12.34 -5.58
N PRO A 175 29.42 -13.63 -5.52
CA PRO A 175 30.53 -14.10 -4.68
C PRO A 175 31.86 -13.49 -5.09
N SER A 176 32.01 -13.09 -6.37
CA SER A 176 33.22 -12.44 -6.94
C SER A 176 33.29 -10.96 -6.58
N ASP A 177 32.20 -10.34 -6.14
CA ASP A 177 32.12 -8.92 -5.81
C ASP A 177 31.31 -8.72 -4.53
N PRO A 178 31.92 -8.87 -3.35
CA PRO A 178 31.25 -8.69 -2.07
C PRO A 178 31.00 -7.21 -1.74
N ALA A 179 31.51 -6.28 -2.52
CA ALA A 179 31.30 -4.84 -2.34
C ALA A 179 30.00 -4.35 -2.99
N THR A 180 29.45 -5.11 -3.93
CA THR A 180 28.20 -4.74 -4.62
C THR A 180 27.05 -5.63 -4.16
N ILE A 181 25.92 -5.01 -3.83
CA ILE A 181 24.67 -5.68 -3.51
C ILE A 181 23.51 -5.06 -4.30
N THR A 182 22.69 -5.91 -4.89
CA THR A 182 21.46 -5.49 -5.56
C THR A 182 20.26 -6.01 -4.76
N LEU A 183 19.43 -5.09 -4.28
CA LEU A 183 18.18 -5.37 -3.58
C LEU A 183 17.02 -5.18 -4.56
N THR A 184 16.16 -6.19 -4.67
CA THR A 184 14.91 -6.09 -5.43
C THR A 184 13.74 -6.13 -4.45
N PHE A 185 12.96 -5.06 -4.44
CA PHE A 185 11.79 -4.88 -3.61
C PHE A 185 10.55 -5.31 -4.39
N GLY A 186 9.82 -6.28 -3.87
CA GLY A 186 8.46 -6.60 -4.31
C GLY A 186 7.49 -6.01 -3.31
N VAL A 187 6.64 -5.08 -3.74
CA VAL A 187 5.73 -4.32 -2.88
C VAL A 187 4.29 -4.58 -3.29
N ARG A 188 3.44 -4.94 -2.35
CA ARG A 188 1.98 -5.08 -2.53
C ARG A 188 1.25 -4.48 -1.34
N ARG A 189 -0.01 -4.17 -1.50
CA ARG A 189 -0.84 -3.72 -0.37
C ARG A 189 -1.05 -4.84 0.63
N ALA A 190 -1.08 -4.49 1.91
CA ALA A 190 -1.39 -5.43 2.97
C ALA A 190 -2.82 -5.98 2.81
N ASP A 191 -3.03 -7.25 3.16
CA ASP A 191 -4.31 -7.94 2.98
C ASP A 191 -5.48 -7.22 3.68
N LEU A 192 -5.24 -6.58 4.83
CA LEU A 192 -6.25 -5.78 5.54
C LEU A 192 -6.71 -4.56 4.72
N HIS A 193 -5.79 -3.89 4.00
CA HIS A 193 -6.11 -2.77 3.11
C HIS A 193 -6.93 -3.23 1.92
N ILE A 194 -6.58 -4.36 1.32
CA ILE A 194 -7.33 -4.98 0.22
C ILE A 194 -8.74 -5.34 0.68
N LEU A 195 -8.86 -5.98 1.84
CA LEU A 195 -10.16 -6.36 2.42
C LEU A 195 -11.03 -5.12 2.65
N PHE A 196 -10.48 -4.07 3.25
CA PHE A 196 -11.23 -2.84 3.55
C PHE A 196 -11.68 -2.13 2.27
N ALA A 197 -10.79 -1.95 1.29
CA ALA A 197 -11.13 -1.34 0.00
C ALA A 197 -12.21 -2.15 -0.74
N THR A 198 -12.06 -3.47 -0.80
CA THR A 198 -13.05 -4.36 -1.43
C THR A 198 -14.40 -4.29 -0.74
N THR A 199 -14.42 -4.18 0.60
CA THR A 199 -15.66 -4.02 1.37
C THR A 199 -16.37 -2.70 1.00
N ILE A 200 -15.63 -1.60 0.85
CA ILE A 200 -16.20 -0.32 0.42
C ILE A 200 -16.83 -0.45 -0.97
N TYR A 201 -16.12 -1.04 -1.95
CA TYR A 201 -16.69 -1.26 -3.29
C TYR A 201 -17.93 -2.16 -3.26
N CYS A 202 -17.94 -3.22 -2.47
CA CYS A 202 -19.12 -4.08 -2.28
C CYS A 202 -20.30 -3.29 -1.68
N ALA A 203 -20.05 -2.45 -0.68
CA ALA A 203 -21.07 -1.60 -0.08
C ALA A 203 -21.68 -0.63 -1.11
N MET A 204 -20.85 0.00 -1.95
CA MET A 204 -21.31 0.86 -3.05
C MET A 204 -22.19 0.12 -4.03
N ALA A 205 -21.78 -1.09 -4.46
CA ALA A 205 -22.55 -1.93 -5.36
C ALA A 205 -23.91 -2.31 -4.77
N VAL A 206 -23.95 -2.68 -3.49
CA VAL A 206 -25.22 -2.97 -2.78
C VAL A 206 -26.12 -1.75 -2.71
N MET A 207 -25.57 -0.58 -2.41
CA MET A 207 -26.34 0.69 -2.40
C MET A 207 -26.93 0.99 -3.77
N ALA A 208 -26.16 0.78 -4.86
CA ALA A 208 -26.63 0.95 -6.24
C ALA A 208 -27.83 0.03 -6.56
N ILE A 209 -27.72 -1.26 -6.20
CA ILE A 209 -28.79 -2.25 -6.40
C ILE A 209 -30.03 -1.86 -5.63
N ILE A 210 -29.90 -1.43 -4.38
CA ILE A 210 -31.01 -0.98 -3.54
C ILE A 210 -31.69 0.24 -4.17
N ALA A 211 -30.91 1.24 -4.58
CA ALA A 211 -31.43 2.49 -5.16
C ALA A 211 -32.22 2.24 -6.45
N LEU A 212 -31.64 1.46 -7.38
CA LEU A 212 -32.35 1.08 -8.61
C LEU A 212 -33.60 0.26 -8.33
N SER A 213 -33.55 -0.68 -7.41
CA SER A 213 -34.69 -1.52 -7.05
C SER A 213 -35.83 -0.67 -6.47
N VAL A 214 -35.53 0.24 -5.54
CA VAL A 214 -36.51 1.14 -4.94
C VAL A 214 -37.13 2.07 -6.00
N GLY A 215 -36.28 2.76 -6.78
CA GLY A 215 -36.75 3.66 -7.83
C GLY A 215 -37.61 2.95 -8.88
N SER A 216 -37.21 1.75 -9.31
CA SER A 216 -37.96 0.95 -10.29
C SER A 216 -39.31 0.47 -9.74
N LEU A 217 -39.36 -0.03 -8.51
CA LEU A 217 -40.60 -0.52 -7.89
C LEU A 217 -41.61 0.63 -7.66
N LEU A 218 -41.15 1.81 -7.35
CA LEU A 218 -41.99 3.02 -7.23
C LEU A 218 -42.52 3.43 -8.61
N TYR A 219 -41.64 3.52 -9.61
CA TYR A 219 -42.00 3.94 -10.97
C TYR A 219 -43.02 3.00 -11.63
N LEU A 220 -42.87 1.68 -11.41
CA LEU A 220 -43.79 0.66 -11.92
C LEU A 220 -45.11 0.61 -11.12
N GLY A 221 -45.30 1.42 -10.08
CA GLY A 221 -46.49 1.43 -9.26
C GLY A 221 -46.71 0.19 -8.36
N VAL A 222 -45.66 -0.63 -8.17
CA VAL A 222 -45.72 -1.82 -7.29
C VAL A 222 -45.74 -1.42 -5.81
N ARG A 223 -45.16 -0.27 -5.49
CA ARG A 223 -45.09 0.30 -4.15
C ARG A 223 -45.64 1.74 -4.16
N ARG A 224 -46.26 2.16 -3.05
CA ARG A 224 -46.63 3.53 -2.86
C ARG A 224 -45.43 4.40 -2.53
N MET A 225 -45.47 5.64 -3.00
CA MET A 225 -44.40 6.58 -2.73
C MET A 225 -44.46 7.05 -1.27
N ASP A 226 -43.30 7.09 -0.63
CA ASP A 226 -43.05 7.71 0.64
C ASP A 226 -41.92 8.74 0.49
N THR A 227 -42.13 9.97 0.99
CA THR A 227 -41.14 11.06 0.95
C THR A 227 -39.84 10.67 1.64
N THR A 228 -39.91 9.81 2.64
CA THR A 228 -38.73 9.23 3.33
C THR A 228 -37.82 8.48 2.36
N MET A 229 -38.38 7.75 1.38
CA MET A 229 -37.59 7.02 0.37
C MET A 229 -36.79 7.94 -0.54
N ALA A 230 -37.40 9.08 -0.96
CA ALA A 230 -36.71 10.08 -1.76
C ALA A 230 -35.56 10.73 -0.96
N ALA A 231 -35.75 11.01 0.32
CA ALA A 231 -34.70 11.55 1.19
C ALA A 231 -33.52 10.57 1.36
N VAL A 232 -33.80 9.27 1.54
CA VAL A 232 -32.78 8.23 1.64
C VAL A 232 -31.97 8.12 0.34
N LEU A 233 -32.63 8.10 -0.82
CA LEU A 233 -31.94 8.05 -2.12
C LEU A 233 -31.10 9.30 -2.36
N ALA A 234 -31.61 10.48 -2.00
CA ALA A 234 -30.84 11.73 -2.08
C ALA A 234 -29.60 11.70 -1.17
N ALA A 235 -29.72 11.16 0.04
CA ALA A 235 -28.57 10.99 0.94
C ALA A 235 -27.53 10.04 0.38
N MET A 236 -27.93 8.96 -0.35
CA MET A 236 -27.00 8.01 -0.97
C MET A 236 -26.12 8.66 -2.03
N VAL A 237 -26.64 9.65 -2.80
CA VAL A 237 -25.83 10.40 -3.80
C VAL A 237 -24.62 11.07 -3.15
N PHE A 238 -24.76 11.60 -1.95
CA PHE A 238 -23.64 12.24 -1.23
C PHE A 238 -22.80 11.23 -0.42
N THR A 239 -23.37 10.09 -0.08
CA THR A 239 -22.67 9.06 0.70
C THR A 239 -21.62 8.34 -0.14
N LEU A 240 -21.89 8.06 -1.43
CA LEU A 240 -20.97 7.31 -2.30
C LEU A 240 -19.62 8.02 -2.49
N PRO A 241 -19.55 9.32 -2.85
CA PRO A 241 -18.28 10.04 -2.89
C PRO A 241 -17.57 10.07 -1.54
N GLY A 242 -18.30 10.18 -0.44
CA GLY A 242 -17.77 10.10 0.91
C GLY A 242 -17.10 8.75 1.20
N LEU A 243 -17.75 7.63 0.86
CA LEU A 243 -17.17 6.29 0.98
C LEU A 243 -15.92 6.13 0.10
N ARG A 244 -15.93 6.70 -1.12
CA ARG A 244 -14.76 6.71 -2.00
C ARG A 244 -13.59 7.44 -1.35
N GLY A 245 -13.84 8.57 -0.68
CA GLY A 245 -12.82 9.34 0.02
C GLY A 245 -12.22 8.64 1.25
N LEU A 246 -12.88 7.61 1.79
CA LEU A 246 -12.38 6.81 2.91
C LEU A 246 -11.46 5.65 2.48
N MET A 247 -11.18 5.49 1.19
CA MET A 247 -10.34 4.40 0.70
C MET A 247 -8.90 4.50 1.22
N PRO A 248 -8.33 3.40 1.76
CA PRO A 248 -7.02 3.42 2.35
C PRO A 248 -5.93 3.70 1.31
N GLY A 249 -4.94 4.53 1.70
CA GLY A 249 -3.86 4.94 0.80
C GLY A 249 -4.26 5.99 -0.24
N ASN A 250 -5.48 6.54 -0.14
CA ASN A 250 -5.99 7.64 -0.96
C ASN A 250 -5.65 7.51 -2.47
N PRO A 251 -6.09 6.42 -3.14
CA PRO A 251 -5.77 6.20 -4.54
C PRO A 251 -6.31 7.34 -5.42
N PRO A 252 -5.66 7.69 -6.55
CA PRO A 252 -6.16 8.69 -7.47
C PRO A 252 -7.53 8.29 -8.03
N LEU A 253 -8.33 9.28 -8.42
CA LEU A 253 -9.62 9.02 -9.05
C LEU A 253 -9.40 8.39 -10.43
N GLY A 254 -10.19 7.38 -10.76
CA GLY A 254 -10.15 6.70 -12.06
C GLY A 254 -9.36 5.39 -12.06
N VAL A 255 -9.01 4.85 -10.88
CA VAL A 255 -8.52 3.47 -10.79
C VAL A 255 -9.57 2.48 -11.32
N HIS A 256 -9.16 1.27 -11.69
CA HIS A 256 -10.06 0.27 -12.26
C HIS A 256 -11.27 -0.01 -11.36
N GLY A 257 -11.10 -0.03 -10.05
CA GLY A 257 -12.21 -0.16 -9.11
C GLY A 257 -13.25 0.96 -9.20
N ASP A 258 -12.82 2.20 -9.44
CA ASP A 258 -13.73 3.33 -9.65
C ASP A 258 -14.53 3.14 -10.94
N SER A 259 -13.87 2.76 -12.02
CA SER A 259 -14.51 2.54 -13.32
C SER A 259 -15.48 1.36 -13.32
N LEU A 260 -15.16 0.31 -12.56
CA LEU A 260 -15.98 -0.91 -12.49
C LEU A 260 -17.15 -0.80 -11.51
N VAL A 261 -17.01 -0.02 -10.42
CA VAL A 261 -18.00 -0.02 -9.34
C VAL A 261 -18.49 1.39 -9.01
N PHE A 262 -17.59 2.32 -8.65
CA PHE A 262 -17.97 3.61 -8.10
C PHE A 262 -18.83 4.43 -9.08
N PHE A 263 -18.39 4.62 -10.32
CA PHE A 263 -19.13 5.43 -11.31
C PHE A 263 -20.50 4.82 -11.65
N TRP A 264 -20.56 3.50 -11.78
CA TRP A 264 -21.83 2.82 -12.03
C TRP A 264 -22.75 2.87 -10.82
N ALA A 265 -22.22 2.79 -9.62
CA ALA A 265 -22.99 2.93 -8.39
C ALA A 265 -23.60 4.34 -8.29
N GLU A 266 -22.82 5.37 -8.55
CA GLU A 266 -23.27 6.77 -8.54
C GLU A 266 -24.38 7.00 -9.57
N ILE A 267 -24.18 6.61 -10.82
CA ILE A 267 -25.17 6.70 -11.87
C ILE A 267 -26.46 5.95 -11.49
N SER A 268 -26.32 4.76 -10.92
CA SER A 268 -27.47 3.93 -10.51
C SER A 268 -28.31 4.59 -9.42
N VAL A 269 -27.66 5.22 -8.44
CA VAL A 269 -28.35 5.94 -7.36
C VAL A 269 -29.06 7.18 -7.91
N VAL A 270 -28.42 7.93 -8.81
CA VAL A 270 -29.03 9.09 -9.47
C VAL A 270 -30.24 8.67 -10.30
N ILE A 271 -30.17 7.56 -11.06
CA ILE A 271 -31.30 7.02 -11.82
C ILE A 271 -32.44 6.62 -10.86
N GLY A 272 -32.14 5.92 -9.76
CA GLY A 272 -33.11 5.52 -8.75
C GLY A 272 -33.85 6.73 -8.16
N LEU A 273 -33.10 7.79 -7.85
CA LEU A 273 -33.67 9.06 -7.38
C LEU A 273 -34.54 9.73 -8.44
N ALA A 274 -34.06 9.80 -9.69
CA ALA A 274 -34.80 10.40 -10.80
C ALA A 274 -36.14 9.68 -11.05
N LEU A 275 -36.14 8.32 -11.02
CA LEU A 275 -37.36 7.52 -11.15
C LEU A 275 -38.34 7.81 -10.00
N THR A 276 -37.84 8.00 -8.80
CA THR A 276 -38.67 8.36 -7.62
C THR A 276 -39.31 9.74 -7.77
N VAL A 277 -38.52 10.74 -8.19
CA VAL A 277 -39.03 12.11 -8.44
C VAL A 277 -40.03 12.12 -9.60
N ALA A 278 -39.74 11.37 -10.69
CA ALA A 278 -40.67 11.24 -11.82
C ALA A 278 -42.01 10.62 -11.40
N THR A 279 -41.98 9.62 -10.51
CA THR A 279 -43.23 9.01 -9.97
C THR A 279 -44.05 10.02 -9.21
N TRP A 280 -43.43 10.88 -8.39
CA TRP A 280 -44.08 11.95 -7.68
C TRP A 280 -44.68 12.98 -8.64
N ALA A 281 -43.92 13.45 -9.64
CA ALA A 281 -44.34 14.45 -10.58
C ALA A 281 -45.56 14.03 -11.44
N ILE A 282 -45.69 12.73 -11.77
CA ILE A 282 -46.78 12.16 -12.59
C ILE A 282 -48.02 11.85 -11.73
N GLY A 283 -47.98 12.09 -10.41
CA GLY A 283 -49.10 11.83 -9.51
C GLY A 283 -49.46 10.34 -9.35
N ARG A 284 -48.56 9.44 -9.66
CA ARG A 284 -48.76 7.99 -9.46
C ARG A 284 -48.59 7.54 -8.02
N GLY A 285 -48.13 8.43 -7.15
CA GLY A 285 -47.89 8.14 -5.72
C GLY A 285 -49.14 7.96 -4.88
N ASP A 286 -50.28 8.47 -5.30
CA ASP A 286 -51.53 8.51 -4.54
C ASP A 286 -52.55 7.44 -4.88
N ARG A 287 -52.22 6.49 -5.80
CA ARG A 287 -53.12 5.40 -6.19
C ARG A 287 -52.82 4.09 -5.50
#